data_b8f6f2b026d6ade470280b562bcb9962
#
_entry.id   b8f6f2b026d6ade470280b562bcb9962
#
_cell.length_a   1.000
_cell.length_b   1.000
_cell.length_c   1.000
_cell.angle_alpha   90.00
_cell.angle_beta   90.00
_cell.angle_gamma   90.00
#
_symmetry.space_group_name_H-M   'P 1'
#
loop_
_entity.id
_entity.type
_entity.pdbx_description
1 polymer ?
#
loop_
_entity_poly.entity_id
_entity_poly.type
_entity_poly.pdbx_seq_one_letter_code
_entity_poly.pdbx_strand_id
1 'polypeptide(L)'
;MRVLQLAYGDLMKCSDIPIAYTPAGGYGPTFPPLILGNCTEPLVEGAPDLRGIWKVITATRAGETVAPDDRLMSYTERIEQCGNRIVDCGGGTIADARADGTEENGVHDVSVFDYTTPIHVVASYEDGIFVLRPVGLPGIE
;
A
#
# COMPACT_ATOMS: atom_id res chain seq x y z
N MET A 1 9.01 33.45 13.83
CA MET A 1 8.11 33.09 14.93
C MET A 1 6.80 32.47 14.42
N ARG A 2 6.09 33.15 13.55
CA ARG A 2 4.88 32.58 12.93
C ARG A 2 5.14 31.35 12.06
N VAL A 3 6.32 31.26 11.45
CA VAL A 3 6.70 30.14 10.60
C VAL A 3 6.79 28.81 11.40
N LEU A 4 7.33 28.88 12.63
CA LEU A 4 7.40 27.69 13.50
C LEU A 4 6.01 27.24 13.96
N GLN A 5 5.11 28.17 14.20
CA GLN A 5 3.76 27.87 14.60
C GLN A 5 2.94 27.24 13.44
N LEU A 6 3.18 27.69 12.20
CA LEU A 6 2.58 27.09 11.00
C LEU A 6 3.10 25.67 10.77
N ALA A 7 4.38 25.41 10.97
CA ALA A 7 4.95 24.08 10.84
C ALA A 7 4.33 23.08 11.83
N TYR A 8 4.03 23.50 13.04
CA TYR A 8 3.33 22.67 14.02
C TYR A 8 1.87 22.43 13.68
N GLY A 9 1.19 23.44 13.11
CA GLY A 9 -0.20 23.29 12.67
C GLY A 9 -0.39 22.42 11.44
N ASP A 10 0.69 22.24 10.65
CA ASP A 10 0.65 21.43 9.42
C ASP A 10 1.04 19.97 9.63
N LEU A 11 1.35 19.54 10.88
CA LEU A 11 1.62 18.14 11.17
C LEU A 11 0.32 17.35 11.09
N MET A 12 0.21 16.51 10.06
CA MET A 12 -0.94 15.63 9.88
C MET A 12 -0.62 14.24 10.45
N LYS A 13 -1.59 13.69 11.15
CA LYS A 13 -1.57 12.29 11.56
C LYS A 13 -2.14 11.42 10.43
N CYS A 14 -1.73 10.17 10.38
CA CYS A 14 -2.26 9.24 9.38
C CYS A 14 -3.79 9.11 9.47
N SER A 15 -4.36 9.23 10.68
CA SER A 15 -5.81 9.20 10.89
C SER A 15 -6.56 10.39 10.31
N ASP A 16 -5.87 11.49 10.01
CA ASP A 16 -6.48 12.70 9.43
C ASP A 16 -6.56 12.61 7.90
N ILE A 17 -5.91 11.63 7.29
CA ILE A 17 -5.85 11.47 5.84
C ILE A 17 -6.90 10.44 5.41
N PRO A 18 -7.83 10.80 4.52
CA PRO A 18 -8.84 9.86 4.02
C PRO A 18 -8.20 8.64 3.35
N ILE A 19 -8.89 7.50 3.46
CA ILE A 19 -8.47 6.28 2.78
C ILE A 19 -8.62 6.48 1.27
N ALA A 20 -7.59 6.13 0.52
CA ALA A 20 -7.61 6.16 -0.93
C ALA A 20 -8.12 4.83 -1.49
N TYR A 21 -8.83 4.90 -2.60
CA TYR A 21 -9.34 3.74 -3.30
C TYR A 21 -8.84 3.72 -4.73
N THR A 22 -8.74 2.53 -5.30
CA THR A 22 -8.42 2.36 -6.71
C THR A 22 -9.52 3.00 -7.56
N PRO A 23 -9.19 3.93 -8.47
CA PRO A 23 -10.20 4.46 -9.39
C PRO A 23 -10.67 3.39 -10.38
N ALA A 24 -11.86 3.58 -10.94
CA ALA A 24 -12.40 2.69 -11.97
C ALA A 24 -11.40 2.53 -13.11
N GLY A 25 -11.09 1.29 -13.47
CA GLY A 25 -10.10 0.99 -14.50
C GLY A 25 -8.64 1.07 -14.06
N GLY A 26 -8.39 1.27 -12.75
CA GLY A 26 -7.05 1.42 -12.20
C GLY A 26 -6.53 2.87 -12.25
N TYR A 27 -5.38 3.13 -11.62
CA TYR A 27 -4.83 4.49 -11.56
C TYR A 27 -4.03 4.91 -12.80
N GLY A 28 -3.96 4.03 -13.80
CA GLY A 28 -3.27 4.33 -15.06
C GLY A 28 -1.79 3.92 -15.07
N PRO A 29 -1.01 4.40 -16.07
CA PRO A 29 0.37 3.94 -16.27
C PRO A 29 1.39 4.53 -15.29
N THR A 30 1.04 5.61 -14.60
CA THR A 30 1.93 6.28 -13.63
C THR A 30 1.31 6.26 -12.25
N PHE A 31 2.14 6.23 -11.22
CA PHE A 31 1.65 6.28 -9.85
C PHE A 31 0.79 7.51 -9.59
N PRO A 32 -0.26 7.38 -8.76
CA PRO A 32 -1.03 8.55 -8.34
C PRO A 32 -0.16 9.49 -7.48
N PRO A 33 -0.61 10.74 -7.24
CA PRO A 33 0.05 11.60 -6.27
C PRO A 33 0.20 10.91 -4.92
N LEU A 34 1.21 11.31 -4.14
CA LEU A 34 1.44 10.75 -2.81
C LEU A 34 0.21 10.94 -1.92
N ILE A 35 -0.21 9.86 -1.30
CA ILE A 35 -1.40 9.85 -0.43
C ILE A 35 -1.04 10.26 0.99
N LEU A 36 0.08 9.76 1.49
CA LEU A 36 0.57 10.06 2.84
C LEU A 36 1.66 11.12 2.87
N GLY A 37 1.85 11.87 1.78
CA GLY A 37 2.96 12.81 1.62
C GLY A 37 3.04 13.91 2.69
N ASN A 38 1.91 14.29 3.28
CA ASN A 38 1.85 15.31 4.34
C ASN A 38 1.87 14.74 5.76
N CYS A 39 1.90 13.44 5.89
CA CYS A 39 1.94 12.76 7.18
C CYS A 39 3.37 12.68 7.71
N THR A 40 3.55 13.02 8.97
CA THR A 40 4.87 13.05 9.62
C THR A 40 4.94 12.18 10.86
N GLU A 41 3.94 11.35 11.09
CA GLU A 41 3.99 10.42 12.21
C GLU A 41 5.10 9.38 12.02
N PRO A 42 5.84 9.06 13.09
CA PRO A 42 6.77 7.94 13.08
C PRO A 42 6.03 6.63 12.77
N LEU A 43 6.72 5.69 12.16
CA LEU A 43 6.20 4.34 11.98
C LEU A 43 5.93 3.72 13.36
N VAL A 44 4.84 2.95 13.45
CA VAL A 44 4.53 2.20 14.68
C VAL A 44 5.64 1.21 15.00
N GLU A 45 5.78 0.89 16.27
CA GLU A 45 6.75 -0.11 16.73
C GLU A 45 6.50 -1.45 16.02
N GLY A 46 7.58 -2.07 15.56
CA GLY A 46 7.54 -3.34 14.85
C GLY A 46 7.31 -3.23 13.34
N ALA A 47 7.01 -2.04 12.83
CA ALA A 47 6.87 -1.85 11.39
C ALA A 47 8.23 -1.84 10.71
N PRO A 48 8.45 -2.65 9.67
CA PRO A 48 9.60 -2.48 8.81
C PRO A 48 9.47 -1.21 8.00
N ASP A 49 10.57 -0.55 7.69
CA ASP A 49 10.54 0.60 6.79
C ASP A 49 10.59 0.12 5.34
N LEU A 50 9.43 0.13 4.69
CA LEU A 50 9.26 -0.33 3.32
C LEU A 50 9.09 0.83 2.34
N ARG A 51 9.18 2.07 2.81
CA ARG A 51 8.91 3.26 1.99
C ARG A 51 9.83 3.35 0.78
N GLY A 52 9.23 3.65 -0.37
CA GLY A 52 9.97 3.85 -1.62
C GLY A 52 9.31 3.20 -2.82
N ILE A 53 10.03 3.21 -3.92
CA ILE A 53 9.64 2.54 -5.16
C ILE A 53 10.48 1.27 -5.30
N TRP A 54 9.79 0.16 -5.45
CA TRP A 54 10.39 -1.17 -5.55
C TRP A 54 10.31 -1.68 -6.98
N LYS A 55 11.34 -2.38 -7.41
CA LYS A 55 11.41 -3.05 -8.72
C LYS A 55 11.74 -4.51 -8.52
N VAL A 56 11.17 -5.36 -9.36
CA VAL A 56 11.51 -6.78 -9.39
C VAL A 56 12.92 -6.94 -9.93
N ILE A 57 13.76 -7.64 -9.18
CA ILE A 57 15.12 -8.03 -9.65
C ILE A 57 15.18 -9.50 -10.03
N THR A 58 14.43 -10.35 -9.35
CA THR A 58 14.25 -11.76 -9.67
C THR A 58 12.83 -12.17 -9.33
N ALA A 59 12.30 -13.12 -10.07
CA ALA A 59 11.00 -13.71 -9.79
C ALA A 59 11.01 -15.19 -10.13
N THR A 60 10.21 -15.96 -9.40
CA THR A 60 10.02 -17.38 -9.68
C THR A 60 8.53 -17.68 -9.85
N ARG A 61 8.22 -18.61 -10.72
CA ARG A 61 6.87 -19.11 -10.94
C ARG A 61 6.93 -20.63 -10.98
N ALA A 62 6.16 -21.29 -10.12
CA ALA A 62 6.17 -22.75 -9.99
C ALA A 62 7.61 -23.32 -9.75
N GLY A 63 8.40 -22.61 -8.95
CA GLY A 63 9.77 -23.02 -8.62
C GLY A 63 10.84 -22.70 -9.66
N GLU A 64 10.47 -22.12 -10.81
CA GLU A 64 11.39 -21.76 -11.86
C GLU A 64 11.55 -20.24 -11.97
N THR A 65 12.77 -19.78 -12.27
CA THR A 65 13.05 -18.37 -12.52
C THR A 65 12.38 -17.94 -13.80
N VAL A 66 11.59 -16.83 -13.73
CA VAL A 66 10.96 -16.29 -14.92
C VAL A 66 11.99 -15.65 -15.85
N ALA A 67 11.66 -15.62 -17.15
CA ALA A 67 12.52 -15.02 -18.16
C ALA A 67 12.66 -13.50 -17.97
N PRO A 68 13.79 -12.89 -18.38
CA PRO A 68 14.01 -11.45 -18.23
C PRO A 68 12.97 -10.56 -18.94
N ASP A 69 12.32 -11.07 -19.96
CA ASP A 69 11.28 -10.38 -20.74
C ASP A 69 9.85 -10.68 -20.23
N ASP A 70 9.70 -11.46 -19.16
CA ASP A 70 8.40 -11.69 -18.55
C ASP A 70 7.82 -10.38 -17.99
N ARG A 71 6.51 -10.20 -18.15
CA ARG A 71 5.81 -9.01 -17.66
C ARG A 71 6.04 -8.74 -16.18
N LEU A 72 6.20 -9.80 -15.39
CA LEU A 72 6.47 -9.68 -13.97
C LEU A 72 7.77 -8.92 -13.69
N MET A 73 8.76 -9.02 -14.57
CA MET A 73 10.05 -8.33 -14.41
C MET A 73 9.95 -6.80 -14.59
N SER A 74 8.87 -6.31 -15.21
CA SER A 74 8.63 -4.87 -15.35
C SER A 74 7.73 -4.28 -14.26
N TYR A 75 7.27 -5.12 -13.32
CA TYR A 75 6.41 -4.67 -12.24
C TYR A 75 7.15 -3.73 -11.29
N THR A 76 6.48 -2.63 -10.95
CA THR A 76 6.96 -1.66 -9.97
C THR A 76 5.88 -1.40 -8.94
N GLU A 77 6.30 -1.10 -7.74
CA GLU A 77 5.43 -0.89 -6.60
C GLU A 77 5.92 0.30 -5.80
N ARG A 78 5.01 1.16 -5.38
CA ARG A 78 5.33 2.27 -4.50
C ARG A 78 4.66 2.07 -3.17
N ILE A 79 5.45 2.09 -2.09
CA ILE A 79 4.98 1.95 -0.73
C ILE A 79 5.16 3.27 0.02
N GLU A 80 4.09 3.74 0.63
CA GLU A 80 4.07 4.84 1.59
C GLU A 80 3.67 4.30 2.96
N GLN A 81 4.30 4.80 3.99
CA GLN A 81 3.96 4.42 5.37
C GLN A 81 3.97 5.65 6.26
N CYS A 82 3.04 5.72 7.19
CA CYS A 82 3.01 6.75 8.23
C CYS A 82 2.16 6.27 9.40
N GLY A 83 2.67 6.37 10.61
CA GLY A 83 1.97 5.80 11.77
C GLY A 83 1.72 4.30 11.58
N ASN A 84 0.47 3.89 11.67
CA ASN A 84 0.07 2.50 11.42
C ASN A 84 -0.49 2.28 10.00
N ARG A 85 -0.48 3.32 9.13
CA ARG A 85 -0.99 3.20 7.75
C ARG A 85 0.10 2.81 6.79
N ILE A 86 -0.31 2.02 5.82
CA ILE A 86 0.49 1.66 4.66
C ILE A 86 -0.34 1.82 3.41
N VAL A 87 0.24 2.43 2.39
CA VAL A 87 -0.36 2.56 1.07
C VAL A 87 0.57 1.89 0.07
N ASP A 88 0.03 0.89 -0.59
CA ASP A 88 0.73 0.11 -1.59
C ASP A 88 0.08 0.34 -2.95
N CYS A 89 0.83 0.91 -3.88
CA CYS A 89 0.39 1.14 -5.26
C CYS A 89 1.21 0.26 -6.20
N GLY A 90 0.53 -0.64 -6.88
CA GLY A 90 1.17 -1.51 -7.86
C GLY A 90 0.15 -2.07 -8.84
N GLY A 91 0.55 -2.26 -10.09
CA GLY A 91 -0.31 -2.87 -11.11
C GLY A 91 -1.62 -2.14 -11.39
N GLY A 92 -1.70 -0.84 -11.14
CA GLY A 92 -2.90 -0.04 -11.31
C GLY A 92 -3.83 -0.02 -10.09
N THR A 93 -3.50 -0.72 -9.02
CA THR A 93 -4.30 -0.81 -7.80
C THR A 93 -3.71 0.01 -6.66
N ILE A 94 -4.58 0.48 -5.77
CA ILE A 94 -4.20 1.15 -4.52
C ILE A 94 -4.74 0.33 -3.36
N ALA A 95 -3.84 -0.18 -2.53
CA ALA A 95 -4.20 -0.80 -1.26
C ALA A 95 -3.80 0.15 -0.13
N ASP A 96 -4.78 0.74 0.53
CA ASP A 96 -4.60 1.70 1.61
C ASP A 96 -5.25 1.15 2.87
N ALA A 97 -4.45 0.79 3.86
CA ALA A 97 -4.93 0.12 5.04
C ALA A 97 -4.18 0.54 6.30
N ARG A 98 -4.84 0.36 7.45
CA ARG A 98 -4.17 0.39 8.75
C ARG A 98 -3.63 -1.01 9.05
N ALA A 99 -2.35 -1.09 9.33
CA ALA A 99 -1.69 -2.36 9.64
C ALA A 99 -1.78 -2.68 11.14
N ASP A 100 -3.00 -2.70 11.67
CA ASP A 100 -3.29 -2.92 13.10
C ASP A 100 -4.12 -4.18 13.36
N GLY A 101 -4.34 -4.99 12.34
CA GLY A 101 -5.12 -6.22 12.44
C GLY A 101 -6.63 -6.02 12.38
N THR A 102 -7.11 -4.79 12.19
CA THR A 102 -8.55 -4.54 12.01
C THR A 102 -8.96 -4.69 10.56
N GLU A 103 -10.22 -5.09 10.35
CA GLU A 103 -10.77 -5.21 9.01
C GLU A 103 -11.01 -3.81 8.41
N GLU A 104 -10.49 -3.58 7.22
CA GLU A 104 -10.70 -2.36 6.46
C GLU A 104 -11.82 -2.57 5.44
N ASN A 105 -12.64 -1.52 5.28
CA ASN A 105 -13.74 -1.53 4.34
C ASN A 105 -13.28 -1.09 2.95
N GLY A 106 -13.68 -1.86 1.96
CA GLY A 106 -13.77 -1.34 0.62
C GLY A 106 -12.47 -1.04 -0.09
N VAL A 107 -11.47 -1.86 0.05
CA VAL A 107 -10.29 -1.79 -0.81
C VAL A 107 -10.67 -2.33 -2.19
N HIS A 108 -10.53 -1.50 -3.22
CA HIS A 108 -10.83 -1.87 -4.61
C HIS A 108 -9.56 -2.32 -5.30
N ASP A 109 -8.93 -3.37 -4.82
CA ASP A 109 -7.54 -3.59 -5.16
C ASP A 109 -7.20 -4.98 -5.62
N VAL A 110 -8.14 -5.90 -5.66
CA VAL A 110 -7.81 -7.23 -6.16
C VAL A 110 -7.97 -7.24 -7.66
N SER A 111 -6.86 -7.03 -8.35
CA SER A 111 -6.80 -6.95 -9.82
C SER A 111 -7.26 -8.22 -10.54
N VAL A 112 -7.43 -9.33 -9.81
CA VAL A 112 -7.98 -10.57 -10.37
C VAL A 112 -9.46 -10.50 -10.66
N PHE A 113 -10.18 -9.49 -10.13
CA PHE A 113 -11.61 -9.29 -10.41
C PHE A 113 -11.80 -8.11 -11.36
N ASP A 114 -12.00 -6.98 -10.81
CA ASP A 114 -12.09 -5.71 -11.50
C ASP A 114 -11.65 -4.61 -10.51
N TYR A 115 -11.33 -3.44 -10.98
CA TYR A 115 -10.86 -2.36 -10.11
C TYR A 115 -11.99 -1.66 -9.33
N THR A 116 -13.20 -2.17 -9.37
CA THR A 116 -14.37 -1.54 -8.74
C THR A 116 -15.01 -2.38 -7.65
N THR A 117 -14.69 -3.67 -7.59
CA THR A 117 -15.24 -4.57 -6.56
C THR A 117 -14.56 -4.28 -5.22
N PRO A 118 -15.31 -3.84 -4.19
CA PRO A 118 -14.73 -3.63 -2.87
C PRO A 118 -14.42 -4.97 -2.21
N ILE A 119 -13.22 -5.06 -1.66
CA ILE A 119 -12.76 -6.23 -0.91
C ILE A 119 -12.33 -5.75 0.47
N HIS A 120 -12.80 -6.44 1.49
CA HIS A 120 -12.38 -6.19 2.85
C HIS A 120 -11.03 -6.86 3.08
N VAL A 121 -10.14 -6.18 3.75
CA VAL A 121 -8.79 -6.70 4.04
C VAL A 121 -8.44 -6.52 5.50
N VAL A 122 -7.57 -7.38 5.99
CA VAL A 122 -6.90 -7.24 7.28
C VAL A 122 -5.41 -7.09 7.03
N ALA A 123 -4.84 -5.99 7.45
CA ALA A 123 -3.42 -5.70 7.31
C ALA A 123 -2.73 -5.72 8.67
N SER A 124 -1.52 -6.21 8.71
CA SER A 124 -0.71 -6.26 9.93
C SER A 124 0.79 -6.29 9.62
N TYR A 125 1.59 -5.96 10.62
CA TYR A 125 3.03 -6.21 10.60
C TYR A 125 3.30 -7.42 11.50
N GLU A 126 3.82 -8.48 10.91
CA GLU A 126 4.06 -9.75 11.59
C GLU A 126 5.53 -10.13 11.41
N ASP A 127 6.30 -10.13 12.49
CA ASP A 127 7.73 -10.47 12.49
C ASP A 127 8.55 -9.68 11.46
N GLY A 128 8.27 -8.38 11.32
CA GLY A 128 8.97 -7.51 10.36
C GLY A 128 8.50 -7.66 8.92
N ILE A 129 7.35 -8.30 8.71
CA ILE A 129 6.74 -8.51 7.40
C ILE A 129 5.40 -7.78 7.37
N PHE A 130 5.14 -7.07 6.28
CA PHE A 130 3.80 -6.57 5.99
C PHE A 130 2.95 -7.69 5.41
N VAL A 131 1.78 -7.92 6.01
CA VAL A 131 0.84 -8.96 5.59
C VAL A 131 -0.51 -8.33 5.32
N LEU A 132 -1.06 -8.62 4.14
CA LEU A 132 -2.39 -8.18 3.72
C LEU A 132 -3.22 -9.41 3.37
N ARG A 133 -4.32 -9.62 4.11
CA ARG A 133 -5.20 -10.78 3.90
C ARG A 133 -6.59 -10.32 3.47
N PRO A 134 -7.01 -10.62 2.24
CA PRO A 134 -8.39 -10.39 1.83
C PRO A 134 -9.36 -11.25 2.64
N VAL A 135 -10.43 -10.63 3.13
CA VAL A 135 -11.46 -11.34 3.88
C VAL A 135 -12.34 -12.13 2.92
N GLY A 136 -12.57 -13.41 3.22
CA GLY A 136 -13.40 -14.30 2.39
C GLY A 136 -12.66 -14.94 1.22
N LEU A 137 -11.36 -14.72 1.11
CA LEU A 137 -10.50 -15.36 0.09
C LEU A 137 -9.35 -16.11 0.80
N PRO A 138 -9.64 -17.26 1.41
CA PRO A 138 -8.63 -18.01 2.15
C PRO A 138 -7.50 -18.48 1.23
N GLY A 139 -6.27 -18.43 1.76
CA GLY A 139 -5.08 -18.82 1.02
C GLY A 139 -4.48 -17.71 0.14
N ILE A 140 -5.02 -16.50 0.20
CA ILE A 140 -4.45 -15.31 -0.43
C ILE A 140 -3.93 -14.36 0.65
N GLU A 141 -2.67 -13.98 0.54
CA GLU A 141 -2.04 -12.97 1.39
C GLU A 141 -0.85 -12.32 0.68
#